data_fe82e75be0b0a260dbac68e3dc25d15d
#
_entry.id   fe82e75be0b0a260dbac68e3dc25d15d
#
_cell.length_a   1.000
_cell.length_b   1.000
_cell.length_c   1.000
_cell.angle_alpha   90.00
_cell.angle_beta   90.00
_cell.angle_gamma   90.00
#
_symmetry.space_group_name_H-M   'P 1'
#
loop_
_entity.id
_entity.type
_entity.pdbx_description
1 polymer ?
#
loop_
_entity_poly.entity_id
_entity_poly.type
_entity_poly.pdbx_seq_one_letter_code
_entity_poly.pdbx_strand_id
1 'polypeptide(L)'
;MDQQELQRIAQLVEMNRQKMYRIEEQVTRLSEIRLEQLGVIASLKVLATQQPTMIPLGAGVQLPATPTGETVVIDIGSGVQAEKPRAEAIEILESRLQEVDEVMTTLQKEFTETEKIVAELATTFSDAAKQLQQQSLEVPENDQQPPSSAKRRRRKHGTELTLDD
;
A
#
# COMPACT_ATOMS: atom_id res chain seq x y z
N MET A 1 -7.10 5.47 -29.82
CA MET A 1 -6.14 5.49 -28.71
C MET A 1 -4.97 4.61 -29.07
N ASP A 2 -3.72 5.12 -28.95
CA ASP A 2 -2.54 4.39 -29.39
C ASP A 2 -2.03 3.43 -28.32
N GLN A 3 -1.34 2.35 -28.73
CA GLN A 3 -0.77 1.37 -27.81
C GLN A 3 0.18 2.02 -26.77
N GLN A 4 0.85 3.11 -27.15
CA GLN A 4 1.69 3.89 -26.23
C GLN A 4 0.89 4.63 -25.15
N GLU A 5 -0.31 5.11 -25.46
CA GLU A 5 -1.20 5.75 -24.49
C GLU A 5 -1.71 4.74 -23.46
N LEU A 6 -2.06 3.52 -23.88
CA LEU A 6 -2.44 2.43 -22.97
C LEU A 6 -1.30 2.06 -22.01
N GLN A 7 -0.07 1.98 -22.51
CA GLN A 7 1.08 1.72 -21.64
C GLN A 7 1.30 2.83 -20.60
N ARG A 8 1.12 4.10 -21.00
CA ARG A 8 1.22 5.24 -20.07
C ARG A 8 0.13 5.17 -18.99
N ILE A 9 -1.11 4.86 -19.36
CA ILE A 9 -2.20 4.72 -18.40
C ILE A 9 -1.91 3.58 -17.42
N ALA A 10 -1.44 2.42 -17.92
CA ALA A 10 -1.06 1.30 -17.07
C ALA A 10 0.04 1.67 -16.07
N GLN A 11 1.06 2.41 -16.52
CA GLN A 11 2.13 2.91 -15.63
C GLN A 11 1.59 3.89 -14.57
N LEU A 12 0.68 4.80 -14.97
CA LEU A 12 0.06 5.73 -14.01
C LEU A 12 -0.80 5.01 -12.98
N VAL A 13 -1.56 3.99 -13.37
CA VAL A 13 -2.32 3.15 -12.45
C VAL A 13 -1.39 2.48 -11.45
N GLU A 14 -0.30 1.89 -11.93
CA GLU A 14 0.66 1.21 -11.06
C GLU A 14 1.34 2.17 -10.08
N MET A 15 1.78 3.35 -10.56
CA MET A 15 2.36 4.38 -9.70
C MET A 15 1.39 4.84 -8.61
N ASN A 16 0.12 5.08 -8.96
CA ASN A 16 -0.88 5.51 -7.98
C ASN A 16 -1.22 4.39 -6.98
N ARG A 17 -1.26 3.13 -7.40
CA ARG A 17 -1.41 1.98 -6.49
C ARG A 17 -0.25 1.88 -5.50
N GLN A 18 0.98 2.05 -5.96
CA GLN A 18 2.14 2.07 -5.08
C GLN A 18 2.10 3.25 -4.10
N LYS A 19 1.59 4.42 -4.54
CA LYS A 19 1.35 5.56 -3.66
C LYS A 19 0.32 5.22 -2.58
N MET A 20 -0.81 4.62 -2.94
CA MET A 20 -1.84 4.18 -1.99
C MET A 20 -1.26 3.21 -0.95
N TYR A 21 -0.50 2.22 -1.38
CA TYR A 21 0.14 1.27 -0.47
C TYR A 21 1.08 1.96 0.55
N ARG A 22 1.86 2.95 0.10
CA ARG A 22 2.73 3.73 1.00
C ARG A 22 1.93 4.55 2.00
N ILE A 23 0.81 5.12 1.58
CA ILE A 23 -0.09 5.87 2.48
C ILE A 23 -0.68 4.92 3.53
N GLU A 24 -1.16 3.74 3.15
CA GLU A 24 -1.67 2.74 4.09
C GLU A 24 -0.63 2.33 5.12
N GLU A 25 0.61 2.10 4.69
CA GLU A 25 1.71 1.77 5.59
C GLU A 25 2.00 2.91 6.58
N GLN A 26 1.98 4.17 6.12
CA GLN A 26 2.16 5.33 6.97
C GLN A 26 1.02 5.49 7.98
N VAL A 27 -0.22 5.34 7.54
CA VAL A 27 -1.41 5.40 8.41
C VAL A 27 -1.35 4.30 9.49
N THR A 28 -0.92 3.11 9.12
CA THR A 28 -0.75 2.00 10.07
C THR A 28 0.27 2.35 11.15
N ARG A 29 1.44 2.86 10.78
CA ARG A 29 2.49 3.27 11.73
C ARG A 29 2.02 4.42 12.63
N LEU A 30 1.34 5.41 12.08
CA LEU A 30 0.78 6.52 12.86
C LEU A 30 -0.31 6.04 13.83
N SER A 31 -1.12 5.06 13.43
CA SER A 31 -2.12 4.43 14.31
C SER A 31 -1.48 3.72 15.50
N GLU A 32 -0.36 3.06 15.31
CA GLU A 32 0.41 2.42 16.40
C GLU A 32 0.95 3.48 17.37
N ILE A 33 1.56 4.55 16.87
CA ILE A 33 2.06 5.67 17.68
C ILE A 33 0.92 6.32 18.46
N ARG A 34 -0.22 6.53 17.81
CA ARG A 34 -1.43 7.09 18.41
C ARG A 34 -1.92 6.24 19.58
N LEU A 35 -2.01 4.93 19.41
CA LEU A 35 -2.44 4.00 20.45
C LEU A 35 -1.47 3.99 21.64
N GLU A 36 -0.16 4.01 21.36
CA GLU A 36 0.86 4.10 22.41
C GLU A 36 0.71 5.37 23.22
N GLN A 37 0.59 6.55 22.59
CA GLN A 37 0.41 7.82 23.27
C GLN A 37 -0.87 7.85 24.11
N LEU A 38 -1.99 7.36 23.58
CA LEU A 38 -3.23 7.25 24.33
C LEU A 38 -3.07 6.36 25.57
N GLY A 39 -2.38 5.24 25.46
CA GLY A 39 -2.08 4.35 26.58
C GLY A 39 -1.24 5.02 27.67
N VAL A 40 -0.22 5.80 27.25
CA VAL A 40 0.62 6.56 28.20
C VAL A 40 -0.19 7.67 28.90
N ILE A 41 -0.98 8.44 28.15
CA ILE A 41 -1.86 9.50 28.72
C ILE A 41 -2.84 8.89 29.74
N ALA A 42 -3.49 7.79 29.37
CA ALA A 42 -4.41 7.10 30.27
C ALA A 42 -3.71 6.63 31.55
N SER A 43 -2.52 6.06 31.41
CA SER A 43 -1.70 5.60 32.55
C SER A 43 -1.28 6.76 33.45
N LEU A 44 -0.82 7.88 32.87
CA LEU A 44 -0.45 9.07 33.65
C LEU A 44 -1.64 9.69 34.40
N LYS A 45 -2.84 9.66 33.83
CA LYS A 45 -4.06 10.20 34.47
C LYS A 45 -4.50 9.39 35.68
N VAL A 46 -4.29 8.06 35.70
CA VAL A 46 -4.69 7.18 36.80
C VAL A 46 -3.58 6.90 37.81
N LEU A 47 -2.34 7.22 37.49
CA LEU A 47 -1.18 6.97 38.35
C LEU A 47 -1.27 7.83 39.62
N ALA A 48 -1.47 7.21 40.78
CA ALA A 48 -1.52 7.91 42.05
C ALA A 48 -0.14 7.99 42.73
N THR A 49 0.22 9.16 43.26
CA THR A 49 1.45 9.36 44.00
C THR A 49 1.36 8.64 45.35
N GLN A 50 2.46 8.01 45.77
CA GLN A 50 2.59 7.24 47.05
C GLN A 50 1.65 6.02 47.17
N GLN A 51 1.06 5.56 46.07
CA GLN A 51 0.30 4.31 46.04
C GLN A 51 1.06 3.21 45.29
N PRO A 52 1.06 1.98 45.79
CA PRO A 52 1.63 0.86 45.08
C PRO A 52 0.95 0.65 43.73
N THR A 53 1.72 0.56 42.69
CA THR A 53 1.26 0.26 41.33
C THR A 53 2.10 -0.84 40.70
N MET A 54 1.56 -1.51 39.68
CA MET A 54 2.28 -2.52 38.92
C MET A 54 2.70 -1.93 37.57
N ILE A 55 4.00 -1.89 37.32
CA ILE A 55 4.57 -1.43 36.05
C ILE A 55 4.78 -2.65 35.14
N PRO A 56 4.10 -2.77 33.99
CA PRO A 56 4.31 -3.86 33.08
C PRO A 56 5.67 -3.69 32.36
N LEU A 57 6.52 -4.69 32.47
CA LEU A 57 7.84 -4.73 31.79
C LEU A 57 7.79 -5.50 30.47
N GLY A 58 6.66 -6.12 30.13
CA GLY A 58 6.51 -6.99 28.98
C GLY A 58 6.65 -8.47 29.32
N ALA A 59 6.31 -9.37 28.37
CA ALA A 59 6.35 -10.82 28.52
C ALA A 59 5.63 -11.37 29.78
N GLY A 60 4.56 -10.68 30.28
CA GLY A 60 3.85 -11.05 31.48
C GLY A 60 4.53 -10.66 32.81
N VAL A 61 5.68 -10.02 32.75
CA VAL A 61 6.43 -9.55 33.94
C VAL A 61 5.93 -8.18 34.37
N GLN A 62 5.68 -8.02 35.66
CA GLN A 62 5.24 -6.77 36.27
C GLN A 62 6.18 -6.42 37.44
N LEU A 63 6.52 -5.15 37.56
CA LEU A 63 7.31 -4.63 38.66
C LEU A 63 6.42 -3.85 39.62
N PRO A 64 6.29 -4.27 40.87
CA PRO A 64 5.64 -3.45 41.90
C PRO A 64 6.51 -2.21 42.17
N ALA A 65 5.93 -1.02 42.07
CA ALA A 65 6.60 0.24 42.32
C ALA A 65 5.67 1.20 43.04
N THR A 66 6.25 2.13 43.78
CA THR A 66 5.51 3.20 44.43
C THR A 66 6.06 4.55 43.92
N PRO A 67 5.33 5.26 43.07
CA PRO A 67 5.75 6.58 42.60
C PRO A 67 5.89 7.56 43.78
N THR A 68 7.05 8.16 43.93
CA THR A 68 7.34 9.08 45.06
C THR A 68 7.15 10.54 44.69
N GLY A 69 7.13 10.88 43.40
CA GLY A 69 6.98 12.24 42.90
C GLY A 69 5.83 12.44 41.92
N GLU A 70 5.53 13.68 41.63
CA GLU A 70 4.54 14.08 40.63
C GLU A 70 5.18 14.43 39.27
N THR A 71 6.49 14.22 39.14
CA THR A 71 7.25 14.46 37.92
C THR A 71 7.46 13.19 37.12
N VAL A 72 7.61 13.32 35.83
CA VAL A 72 7.95 12.25 34.89
C VAL A 72 9.02 12.78 33.94
N VAL A 73 9.83 11.86 33.42
CA VAL A 73 10.80 12.18 32.38
C VAL A 73 10.14 11.95 31.02
N ILE A 74 10.11 12.98 30.19
CA ILE A 74 9.51 12.95 28.86
C ILE A 74 10.53 13.44 27.84
N ASP A 75 10.55 12.82 26.65
CA ASP A 75 11.25 13.37 25.49
C ASP A 75 10.49 14.59 24.97
N ILE A 76 11.15 15.74 24.96
CA ILE A 76 10.57 17.00 24.47
C ILE A 76 10.88 17.27 23.00
N GLY A 77 11.57 16.36 22.33
CA GLY A 77 11.92 16.44 20.92
C GLY A 77 13.43 16.25 20.69
N SER A 78 13.78 15.74 19.53
CA SER A 78 15.18 15.49 19.12
C SER A 78 16.00 14.61 20.09
N GLY A 79 15.33 13.71 20.84
CA GLY A 79 15.99 12.86 21.83
C GLY A 79 16.40 13.59 23.14
N VAL A 80 15.93 14.82 23.35
CA VAL A 80 16.17 15.57 24.58
C VAL A 80 15.11 15.18 25.61
N GLN A 81 15.56 14.60 26.72
CA GLN A 81 14.70 14.23 27.84
C GLN A 81 14.69 15.34 28.89
N ALA A 82 13.52 15.67 29.38
CA ALA A 82 13.30 16.62 30.44
C ALA A 82 12.39 16.04 31.52
N GLU A 83 12.68 16.38 32.75
CA GLU A 83 11.78 16.11 33.87
C GLU A 83 10.69 17.19 33.91
N LYS A 84 9.43 16.77 33.89
CA LYS A 84 8.27 17.64 33.83
C LYS A 84 7.21 17.19 34.84
N PRO A 85 6.40 18.13 35.37
CA PRO A 85 5.20 17.76 36.09
C PRO A 85 4.30 16.86 35.24
N ARG A 86 3.64 15.90 35.85
CA ARG A 86 2.75 14.93 35.17
C ARG A 86 1.68 15.62 34.31
N ALA A 87 1.08 16.71 34.84
CA ALA A 87 0.09 17.47 34.07
C ALA A 87 0.67 18.08 32.79
N GLU A 88 1.86 18.67 32.86
CA GLU A 88 2.55 19.25 31.69
C GLU A 88 2.95 18.15 30.68
N ALA A 89 3.39 16.99 31.16
CA ALA A 89 3.68 15.84 30.28
C ALA A 89 2.43 15.35 29.55
N ILE A 90 1.27 15.33 30.21
CA ILE A 90 -0.01 14.97 29.57
C ILE A 90 -0.35 16.00 28.48
N GLU A 91 -0.24 17.30 28.75
CA GLU A 91 -0.52 18.35 27.75
C GLU A 91 0.39 18.21 26.52
N ILE A 92 1.69 17.94 26.71
CA ILE A 92 2.63 17.70 25.63
C ILE A 92 2.20 16.49 24.78
N LEU A 93 1.81 15.39 25.42
CA LEU A 93 1.36 14.19 24.72
C LEU A 93 0.03 14.41 24.00
N GLU A 94 -0.91 15.14 24.57
CA GLU A 94 -2.18 15.48 23.94
C GLU A 94 -1.97 16.38 22.72
N SER A 95 -1.04 17.35 22.78
CA SER A 95 -0.65 18.15 21.61
C SER A 95 -0.05 17.31 20.48
N ARG A 96 0.85 16.38 20.80
CA ARG A 96 1.42 15.45 19.81
C ARG A 96 0.38 14.51 19.21
N LEU A 97 -0.56 14.07 20.03
CA LEU A 97 -1.67 13.23 19.57
C LEU A 97 -2.52 13.98 18.53
N GLN A 98 -2.79 15.26 18.77
CA GLN A 98 -3.51 16.11 17.82
C GLN A 98 -2.74 16.25 16.50
N GLU A 99 -1.41 16.48 16.55
CA GLU A 99 -0.57 16.55 15.35
C GLU A 99 -0.62 15.23 14.54
N VAL A 100 -0.57 14.09 15.22
CA VAL A 100 -0.71 12.77 14.58
C VAL A 100 -2.08 12.62 13.91
N ASP A 101 -3.17 13.03 14.59
CA ASP A 101 -4.52 12.95 14.05
C ASP A 101 -4.71 13.86 12.81
N GLU A 102 -4.09 15.05 12.78
CA GLU A 102 -4.09 15.95 11.63
C GLU A 102 -3.36 15.35 10.43
N VAL A 103 -2.18 14.75 10.66
CA VAL A 103 -1.42 14.07 9.61
C VAL A 103 -2.20 12.85 9.07
N MET A 104 -2.78 12.04 9.95
CA MET A 104 -3.61 10.89 9.54
C MET A 104 -4.81 11.33 8.69
N THR A 105 -5.47 12.41 9.08
CA THR A 105 -6.61 12.98 8.33
C THR A 105 -6.18 13.42 6.94
N THR A 106 -5.01 14.04 6.82
CA THR A 106 -4.44 14.47 5.54
C THR A 106 -4.11 13.28 4.64
N LEU A 107 -3.47 12.25 5.19
CA LEU A 107 -3.16 11.01 4.47
C LEU A 107 -4.41 10.27 4.00
N GLN A 108 -5.46 10.24 4.82
CA GLN A 108 -6.75 9.62 4.44
C GLN A 108 -7.41 10.36 3.27
N LYS A 109 -7.36 11.69 3.26
CA LYS A 109 -7.87 12.49 2.13
C LYS A 109 -7.06 12.20 0.86
N GLU A 110 -5.73 12.18 0.97
CA GLU A 110 -4.84 11.89 -0.15
C GLU A 110 -5.05 10.46 -0.70
N PHE A 111 -5.30 9.50 0.17
CA PHE A 111 -5.67 8.13 -0.22
C PHE A 111 -6.94 8.12 -1.05
N THR A 112 -8.02 8.76 -0.55
CA THR A 112 -9.31 8.80 -1.23
C THR A 112 -9.23 9.50 -2.59
N GLU A 113 -8.44 10.58 -2.70
CA GLU A 113 -8.21 11.26 -3.98
C GLU A 113 -7.45 10.38 -4.96
N THR A 114 -6.40 9.69 -4.48
CA THR A 114 -5.62 8.76 -5.31
C THR A 114 -6.46 7.56 -5.75
N GLU A 115 -7.33 7.03 -4.90
CA GLU A 115 -8.28 5.96 -5.23
C GLU A 115 -9.22 6.36 -6.37
N LYS A 116 -9.76 7.58 -6.35
CA LYS A 116 -10.59 8.12 -7.44
C LYS A 116 -9.82 8.19 -8.76
N ILE A 117 -8.60 8.69 -8.72
CA ILE A 117 -7.73 8.76 -9.91
C ILE A 117 -7.47 7.35 -10.48
N VAL A 118 -7.21 6.37 -9.63
CA VAL A 118 -7.01 4.97 -10.06
C VAL A 118 -8.28 4.41 -10.70
N ALA A 119 -9.45 4.68 -10.13
CA ALA A 119 -10.73 4.24 -10.68
C ALA A 119 -11.02 4.85 -12.06
N GLU A 120 -10.77 6.14 -12.22
CA GLU A 120 -10.93 6.85 -13.50
C GLU A 120 -9.96 6.34 -14.58
N LEU A 121 -8.70 6.14 -14.21
CA LEU A 121 -7.69 5.58 -15.13
C LEU A 121 -8.01 4.14 -15.51
N ALA A 122 -8.51 3.32 -14.58
CA ALA A 122 -8.89 1.94 -14.85
C ALA A 122 -10.09 1.84 -15.80
N THR A 123 -11.09 2.71 -15.66
CA THR A 123 -12.21 2.82 -16.60
C THR A 123 -11.73 3.23 -17.98
N THR A 124 -10.91 4.27 -18.08
CA THR A 124 -10.34 4.74 -19.34
C THR A 124 -9.52 3.65 -20.03
N PHE A 125 -8.72 2.91 -19.27
CA PHE A 125 -7.95 1.77 -19.78
C PHE A 125 -8.84 0.65 -20.33
N SER A 126 -9.90 0.29 -19.58
CA SER A 126 -10.84 -0.75 -20.00
C SER A 126 -11.57 -0.40 -21.30
N ASP A 127 -12.02 0.85 -21.42
CA ASP A 127 -12.75 1.31 -22.60
C ASP A 127 -11.84 1.40 -23.83
N ALA A 128 -10.61 1.87 -23.65
CA ALA A 128 -9.62 1.90 -24.73
C ALA A 128 -9.20 0.50 -25.18
N ALA A 129 -9.03 -0.43 -24.26
CA ALA A 129 -8.72 -1.82 -24.59
C ALA A 129 -9.84 -2.50 -25.40
N LYS A 130 -11.11 -2.25 -25.05
CA LYS A 130 -12.27 -2.74 -25.79
C LYS A 130 -12.30 -2.18 -27.22
N GLN A 131 -12.04 -0.89 -27.40
CA GLN A 131 -12.01 -0.25 -28.72
C GLN A 131 -10.92 -0.83 -29.63
N LEU A 132 -9.72 -1.09 -29.11
CA LEU A 132 -8.65 -1.73 -29.88
C LEU A 132 -8.99 -3.17 -30.26
N GLN A 133 -9.66 -3.90 -29.39
CA GLN A 133 -10.07 -5.28 -29.65
C GLN A 133 -11.15 -5.34 -30.74
N GLN A 134 -12.10 -4.38 -30.77
CA GLN A 134 -13.11 -4.25 -31.82
C GLN A 134 -12.50 -3.89 -33.17
N GLN A 135 -11.53 -2.95 -33.20
CA GLN A 135 -10.81 -2.61 -34.45
C GLN A 135 -9.98 -3.76 -35.00
N SER A 136 -9.48 -4.66 -34.16
CA SER A 136 -8.73 -5.84 -34.60
C SER A 136 -9.63 -6.93 -35.22
N LEU A 137 -10.92 -6.91 -34.89
CA LEU A 137 -11.92 -7.85 -35.44
C LEU A 137 -12.56 -7.34 -36.74
N GLU A 138 -12.41 -6.08 -37.08
CA GLU A 138 -12.93 -5.45 -38.32
C GLU A 138 -11.94 -5.41 -39.49
N VAL A 139 -10.80 -6.11 -39.42
CA VAL A 139 -9.94 -6.27 -40.59
C VAL A 139 -10.65 -7.24 -41.54
N PRO A 140 -11.16 -6.79 -42.73
CA PRO A 140 -11.81 -7.69 -43.65
C PRO A 140 -10.80 -8.71 -44.16
N GLU A 141 -11.16 -9.96 -44.09
CA GLU A 141 -10.53 -11.06 -44.75
C GLU A 141 -10.51 -10.76 -46.26
N ASN A 142 -9.43 -10.14 -46.74
CA ASN A 142 -9.27 -9.90 -48.16
C ASN A 142 -8.83 -11.18 -48.82
N ASP A 143 -9.74 -11.72 -49.62
CA ASP A 143 -9.59 -12.72 -50.66
C ASP A 143 -8.13 -13.04 -51.03
N GLN A 144 -7.68 -14.20 -50.63
CA GLN A 144 -6.69 -14.95 -51.40
C GLN A 144 -7.33 -16.20 -51.98
N GLN A 145 -7.85 -16.03 -53.21
CA GLN A 145 -8.19 -17.11 -54.09
C GLN A 145 -7.05 -18.15 -54.17
N PRO A 146 -7.33 -19.41 -54.10
CA PRO A 146 -6.31 -20.41 -54.36
C PRO A 146 -5.98 -20.47 -55.87
N PRO A 147 -4.71 -20.51 -56.26
CA PRO A 147 -4.37 -20.69 -57.67
C PRO A 147 -4.75 -22.12 -58.10
N SER A 148 -5.54 -22.13 -59.18
CA SER A 148 -6.03 -23.31 -59.87
C SER A 148 -4.91 -24.26 -60.32
N SER A 149 -5.22 -25.50 -60.15
CA SER A 149 -4.73 -26.72 -60.82
C SER A 149 -3.69 -26.60 -61.94
N ALA A 150 -2.55 -27.25 -61.77
CA ALA A 150 -1.77 -27.76 -62.86
C ALA A 150 -1.35 -29.22 -62.63
N LYS A 151 -1.75 -30.02 -63.54
CA LYS A 151 -1.66 -31.46 -63.80
C LYS A 151 -0.34 -32.14 -63.41
N ARG A 152 -0.53 -33.29 -62.76
CA ARG A 152 0.04 -34.63 -63.02
C ARG A 152 1.43 -34.67 -63.68
N ARG A 153 2.38 -35.28 -63.01
CA ARG A 153 3.20 -36.36 -63.60
C ARG A 153 3.63 -37.38 -62.56
N ARG A 154 3.10 -38.60 -62.76
CA ARG A 154 3.56 -39.84 -62.12
C ARG A 154 5.03 -40.11 -62.56
N ARG A 155 5.87 -40.47 -61.61
CA ARG A 155 6.95 -41.46 -61.86
C ARG A 155 7.10 -42.32 -60.62
N LYS A 156 6.94 -43.63 -60.90
CA LYS A 156 7.22 -44.76 -60.04
C LYS A 156 8.73 -45.00 -59.98
N HIS A 157 9.14 -45.58 -58.95
CA HIS A 157 10.17 -46.58 -58.59
C HIS A 157 10.81 -46.14 -57.28
N GLY A 158 10.96 -46.94 -56.30
CA GLY A 158 11.09 -48.35 -56.04
C GLY A 158 12.08 -48.52 -54.91
N THR A 159 11.68 -49.38 -53.95
CA THR A 159 12.55 -50.26 -53.14
C THR A 159 13.86 -49.68 -52.58
N GLU A 160 14.27 -49.90 -51.39
CA GLU A 160 14.39 -50.99 -50.44
C GLU A 160 15.10 -50.45 -49.19
N LEU A 161 14.67 -50.78 -48.02
CA LEU A 161 15.33 -51.57 -46.96
C LEU A 161 16.81 -51.29 -46.65
N THR A 162 17.09 -50.95 -45.41
CA THR A 162 17.81 -51.65 -44.33
C THR A 162 18.06 -50.68 -43.19
N LEU A 163 17.63 -50.92 -42.00
CA LEU A 163 18.14 -51.63 -40.80
C LEU A 163 19.62 -51.34 -40.43
N ASP A 164 19.75 -51.07 -39.11
CA ASP A 164 20.93 -51.12 -38.25
C ASP A 164 21.83 -49.87 -38.24
N ASP A 165 22.09 -49.21 -37.14
CA ASP A 165 22.43 -49.52 -35.74
C ASP A 165 22.06 -48.34 -34.81
#